data_8dffbd3596d471462c9e11f177f35a72
#
_entry.id   8dffbd3596d471462c9e11f177f35a72
#
_cell.length_a   1.000
_cell.length_b   1.000
_cell.length_c   1.000
_cell.angle_alpha   90.00
_cell.angle_beta   90.00
_cell.angle_gamma   90.00
#
_symmetry.space_group_name_H-M   'P 1'
#
loop_
_entity.id
_entity.type
_entity.pdbx_description
1 polymer ?
#
loop_
_entity_poly.entity_id
_entity_poly.type
_entity_poly.pdbx_seq_one_letter_code
_entity_poly.pdbx_strand_id
1 'polypeptide(L)'
;KNKKLKKRNLSYRLSSGMYYQPPFYREFRYFDGTLRTDVQSQKSVHVVAGTDFYFNMWQRELPFKFSGEVYYKYLWDVNPYQIENVRTRYYAENNAVAYAYGLDINIHGEFVEGIESFFKIGLLATKEDILDDQYTEYYNESGERIIFGFSEDQVVTDSAVIYPGFIPRPTDQLFNFGALVQDQMPGLESFTVQMGMQFGTRLPYGPPDPTRYKDTLRMKSYFRVDLGMSYDFMGKAAKNSFWKKNFSQALLSIEIFNLLGI
;
A
#
# COMPACT_ATOMS: atom_id res chain seq x y z
N LYS A 1 -0.63 24.95 -27.85
CA LYS A 1 -0.56 24.04 -29.04
C LYS A 1 -1.01 22.67 -28.59
N ASN A 2 -2.25 22.27 -28.91
CA ASN A 2 -2.76 20.95 -28.57
C ASN A 2 -1.85 19.87 -29.19
N LYS A 3 -1.27 19.03 -28.36
CA LYS A 3 -0.53 17.85 -28.82
C LYS A 3 -1.53 16.91 -29.49
N LYS A 4 -1.51 16.80 -30.82
CA LYS A 4 -2.34 15.83 -31.54
C LYS A 4 -1.99 14.42 -31.05
N LEU A 5 -2.98 13.71 -30.52
CA LEU A 5 -2.83 12.31 -30.15
C LEU A 5 -2.48 11.50 -31.40
N LYS A 6 -1.56 10.56 -31.25
CA LYS A 6 -1.26 9.59 -32.30
C LYS A 6 -2.52 8.76 -32.57
N LYS A 7 -2.65 8.23 -33.81
CA LYS A 7 -3.80 7.44 -34.28
C LYS A 7 -4.19 6.25 -33.34
N ARG A 8 -3.27 5.83 -32.46
CA ARG A 8 -3.48 4.79 -31.42
C ARG A 8 -3.19 5.36 -30.04
N ASN A 9 -4.25 5.71 -29.34
CA ASN A 9 -4.19 6.26 -27.96
C ASN A 9 -4.14 5.17 -26.89
N LEU A 10 -4.27 3.91 -27.28
CA LEU A 10 -4.38 2.75 -26.43
C LEU A 10 -3.20 1.83 -26.64
N SER A 11 -2.56 1.40 -25.58
CA SER A 11 -1.51 0.40 -25.56
C SER A 11 -1.79 -0.68 -24.53
N TYR A 12 -1.43 -1.91 -24.86
CA TYR A 12 -1.47 -3.04 -23.95
C TYR A 12 -0.06 -3.52 -23.70
N ARG A 13 0.18 -4.01 -22.48
CA ARG A 13 1.43 -4.66 -22.12
C ARG A 13 1.14 -5.93 -21.35
N LEU A 14 1.95 -6.95 -21.58
CA LEU A 14 1.96 -8.18 -20.82
C LEU A 14 3.42 -8.46 -20.47
N SER A 15 3.68 -8.71 -19.19
CA SER A 15 5.01 -9.06 -18.73
C SER A 15 4.94 -10.20 -17.70
N SER A 16 5.98 -11.02 -17.70
CA SER A 16 6.19 -12.04 -16.67
C SER A 16 7.68 -12.13 -16.36
N GLY A 17 7.99 -12.55 -15.14
CA GLY A 17 9.38 -12.70 -14.71
C GLY A 17 9.51 -13.52 -13.44
N MET A 18 10.70 -14.11 -13.25
CA MET A 18 11.11 -14.70 -11.99
C MET A 18 12.02 -13.74 -11.24
N TYR A 19 11.84 -13.66 -9.94
CA TYR A 19 12.57 -12.74 -9.07
C TYR A 19 13.12 -13.50 -7.87
N TYR A 20 14.34 -13.13 -7.48
CA TYR A 20 15.04 -13.67 -6.33
C TYR A 20 15.41 -12.51 -5.41
N GLN A 21 14.99 -12.57 -4.15
CA GLN A 21 15.31 -11.57 -3.15
C GLN A 21 16.22 -12.18 -2.10
N PRO A 22 17.52 -11.84 -2.07
CA PRO A 22 18.40 -12.23 -0.98
C PRO A 22 17.89 -11.70 0.35
N PRO A 23 18.08 -12.43 1.45
CA PRO A 23 17.64 -11.98 2.77
C PRO A 23 18.42 -10.74 3.22
N PHE A 24 17.72 -9.80 3.83
CA PHE A 24 18.31 -8.67 4.53
C PHE A 24 18.86 -9.10 5.90
N TYR A 25 19.76 -8.31 6.48
CA TYR A 25 20.36 -8.62 7.76
C TYR A 25 19.36 -8.95 8.88
N ARG A 26 18.18 -8.30 8.91
CA ARG A 26 17.13 -8.59 9.89
C ARG A 26 16.48 -9.95 9.70
N GLU A 27 16.42 -10.46 8.49
CA GLU A 27 15.75 -11.71 8.12
C GLU A 27 16.51 -12.95 8.59
N PHE A 28 17.79 -12.78 8.97
CA PHE A 28 18.59 -13.84 9.60
C PHE A 28 18.36 -13.97 11.11
N ARG A 29 17.65 -13.03 11.74
CA ARG A 29 17.44 -13.04 13.19
C ARG A 29 16.12 -13.68 13.55
N TYR A 30 16.19 -14.76 14.27
CA TYR A 30 15.05 -15.41 14.90
C TYR A 30 14.53 -14.61 16.11
N PHE A 31 13.39 -15.01 16.69
CA PHE A 31 12.73 -14.30 17.81
C PHE A 31 13.58 -14.22 19.07
N ASP A 32 14.41 -15.21 19.34
CA ASP A 32 15.34 -15.25 20.51
C ASP A 32 16.62 -14.42 20.27
N GLY A 33 16.78 -13.84 19.08
CA GLY A 33 17.97 -13.08 18.69
C GLY A 33 19.09 -13.90 18.08
N THR A 34 18.97 -15.22 17.97
CA THR A 34 19.95 -16.09 17.31
C THR A 34 20.02 -15.76 15.82
N LEU A 35 21.22 -15.93 15.24
CA LEU A 35 21.45 -15.77 13.81
C LEU A 35 21.33 -17.14 13.12
N ARG A 36 20.42 -17.21 12.15
CA ARG A 36 20.26 -18.36 11.25
C ARG A 36 20.81 -17.99 9.89
N THR A 37 21.98 -18.52 9.57
CA THR A 37 22.70 -18.22 8.32
C THR A 37 22.27 -19.08 7.14
N ASP A 38 21.39 -20.02 7.34
CA ASP A 38 20.82 -20.94 6.36
C ASP A 38 19.60 -20.38 5.63
N VAL A 39 19.13 -19.19 6.02
CA VAL A 39 18.03 -18.48 5.32
C VAL A 39 18.43 -18.22 3.87
N GLN A 40 17.60 -18.69 2.95
CA GLN A 40 17.79 -18.59 1.51
C GLN A 40 17.09 -17.38 0.91
N SER A 41 17.41 -17.09 -0.36
CA SER A 41 16.67 -16.08 -1.14
C SER A 41 15.22 -16.50 -1.31
N GLN A 42 14.30 -15.59 -1.00
CA GLN A 42 12.90 -15.73 -1.34
C GLN A 42 12.74 -15.64 -2.86
N LYS A 43 11.82 -16.40 -3.41
CA LYS A 43 11.61 -16.53 -4.86
C LYS A 43 10.19 -16.14 -5.22
N SER A 44 10.00 -15.58 -6.39
CA SER A 44 8.65 -15.29 -6.88
C SER A 44 8.56 -15.31 -8.40
N VAL A 45 7.38 -15.64 -8.89
CA VAL A 45 6.98 -15.45 -10.29
C VAL A 45 5.88 -14.39 -10.34
N HIS A 46 6.04 -13.46 -11.26
CA HIS A 46 5.06 -12.38 -11.46
C HIS A 46 4.49 -12.47 -12.88
N VAL A 47 3.20 -12.21 -13.00
CA VAL A 47 2.51 -11.99 -14.26
C VAL A 47 1.72 -10.69 -14.13
N VAL A 48 1.93 -9.76 -15.06
CA VAL A 48 1.29 -8.44 -15.06
C VAL A 48 0.74 -8.15 -16.45
N ALA A 49 -0.55 -7.82 -16.52
CA ALA A 49 -1.19 -7.31 -17.73
C ALA A 49 -1.66 -5.87 -17.48
N GLY A 50 -1.33 -4.97 -18.38
CA GLY A 50 -1.63 -3.55 -18.22
C GLY A 50 -2.10 -2.90 -19.50
N THR A 51 -2.77 -1.77 -19.32
CA THR A 51 -3.22 -0.90 -20.42
C THR A 51 -2.95 0.56 -20.08
N ASP A 52 -2.52 1.32 -21.08
CA ASP A 52 -2.45 2.77 -21.02
C ASP A 52 -3.36 3.35 -22.09
N PHE A 53 -4.22 4.28 -21.69
CA PHE A 53 -5.13 4.98 -22.59
C PHE A 53 -4.99 6.48 -22.41
N TYR A 54 -4.71 7.17 -23.52
CA TYR A 54 -4.61 8.63 -23.55
C TYR A 54 -5.87 9.21 -24.17
N PHE A 55 -6.45 10.21 -23.52
CA PHE A 55 -7.69 10.86 -23.96
C PHE A 55 -7.66 12.36 -23.68
N ASN A 56 -8.38 13.13 -24.48
CA ASN A 56 -8.55 14.57 -24.23
C ASN A 56 -9.85 14.80 -23.47
N MET A 57 -9.78 15.64 -22.45
CA MET A 57 -10.92 16.07 -21.66
C MET A 57 -10.78 17.58 -21.36
N TRP A 58 -11.89 18.30 -21.33
CA TRP A 58 -11.98 19.72 -20.99
C TRP A 58 -11.07 20.65 -21.81
N GLN A 59 -10.80 20.32 -23.08
CA GLN A 59 -9.97 21.10 -24.00
C GLN A 59 -8.57 21.45 -23.48
N ARG A 60 -8.01 20.61 -22.60
CA ARG A 60 -6.67 20.81 -22.05
C ARG A 60 -5.58 20.65 -23.11
N GLU A 61 -4.44 21.31 -22.89
CA GLU A 61 -3.30 21.22 -23.81
C GLU A 61 -2.65 19.82 -23.81
N LEU A 62 -2.57 19.22 -22.64
CA LEU A 62 -2.02 17.86 -22.46
C LEU A 62 -3.16 16.83 -22.35
N PRO A 63 -2.98 15.64 -22.94
CA PRO A 63 -3.94 14.55 -22.80
C PRO A 63 -3.88 13.98 -21.39
N PHE A 64 -5.04 13.57 -20.87
CA PHE A 64 -5.13 12.71 -19.70
C PHE A 64 -4.60 11.33 -20.02
N LYS A 65 -4.01 10.69 -19.02
CA LYS A 65 -3.57 9.30 -19.08
C LYS A 65 -4.31 8.47 -18.07
N PHE A 66 -5.00 7.46 -18.54
CA PHE A 66 -5.49 6.34 -17.74
C PHE A 66 -4.48 5.20 -17.83
N SER A 67 -4.09 4.61 -16.70
CA SER A 67 -3.30 3.39 -16.62
C SER A 67 -4.02 2.40 -15.73
N GLY A 68 -4.21 1.18 -16.23
CA GLY A 68 -4.80 0.08 -15.47
C GLY A 68 -3.89 -1.15 -15.54
N GLU A 69 -3.67 -1.82 -14.42
CA GLU A 69 -2.86 -3.03 -14.31
C GLU A 69 -3.54 -4.07 -13.46
N VAL A 70 -3.57 -5.29 -13.94
CA VAL A 70 -3.89 -6.48 -13.13
C VAL A 70 -2.64 -7.30 -12.97
N TYR A 71 -2.43 -7.85 -11.79
CA TYR A 71 -1.24 -8.63 -11.50
C TYR A 71 -1.54 -9.84 -10.63
N TYR A 72 -0.73 -10.88 -10.82
CA TYR A 72 -0.65 -12.04 -9.95
C TYR A 72 0.81 -12.34 -9.65
N LYS A 73 1.09 -12.63 -8.37
CA LYS A 73 2.42 -13.00 -7.87
C LYS A 73 2.28 -14.26 -7.03
N TYR A 74 3.10 -15.25 -7.31
CA TYR A 74 3.26 -16.41 -6.45
C TYR A 74 4.67 -16.42 -5.89
N LEU A 75 4.80 -16.67 -4.59
CA LEU A 75 6.05 -16.63 -3.84
C LEU A 75 6.28 -17.98 -3.16
N TRP A 76 7.51 -18.43 -3.14
CA TRP A 76 7.93 -19.62 -2.40
C TRP A 76 9.29 -19.37 -1.74
N ASP A 77 9.68 -20.27 -0.82
CA ASP A 77 10.79 -20.05 0.09
C ASP A 77 10.64 -18.71 0.85
N VAL A 78 9.41 -18.36 1.20
CA VAL A 78 9.11 -17.12 1.92
C VAL A 78 9.58 -17.25 3.36
N ASN A 79 10.24 -16.21 3.87
CA ASN A 79 10.55 -16.07 5.28
C ASN A 79 9.42 -15.29 5.96
N PRO A 80 8.50 -15.94 6.70
CA PRO A 80 7.39 -15.27 7.33
C PRO A 80 7.86 -14.26 8.38
N TYR A 81 7.01 -13.29 8.64
CA TYR A 81 7.25 -12.32 9.70
C TYR A 81 5.95 -11.92 10.39
N GLN A 82 6.08 -11.43 11.60
CA GLN A 82 5.00 -10.81 12.35
C GLN A 82 5.37 -9.38 12.76
N ILE A 83 4.36 -8.57 13.01
CA ILE A 83 4.54 -7.23 13.56
C ILE A 83 4.21 -7.30 15.05
N GLU A 84 5.23 -7.16 15.89
CA GLU A 84 5.12 -7.12 17.34
C GLU A 84 5.28 -5.66 17.79
N ASN A 85 4.19 -5.04 18.20
CA ASN A 85 4.08 -3.60 18.39
C ASN A 85 4.46 -2.83 17.11
N VAL A 86 5.66 -2.23 17.07
CA VAL A 86 6.19 -1.50 15.90
C VAL A 86 7.39 -2.21 15.25
N ARG A 87 7.71 -3.43 15.69
CA ARG A 87 8.87 -4.18 15.22
C ARG A 87 8.45 -5.30 14.28
N THR A 88 9.11 -5.39 13.14
CA THR A 88 9.02 -6.57 12.28
C THR A 88 9.97 -7.64 12.81
N ARG A 89 9.44 -8.82 13.12
CA ARG A 89 10.19 -9.97 13.60
C ARG A 89 10.01 -11.14 12.63
N TYR A 90 11.12 -11.65 12.13
CA TYR A 90 11.15 -12.74 11.15
C TYR A 90 11.28 -14.10 11.83
N TYR A 91 10.72 -15.11 11.20
CA TYR A 91 10.88 -16.51 11.63
C TYR A 91 12.28 -17.03 11.31
N ALA A 92 13.02 -16.34 10.43
CA ALA A 92 14.34 -16.74 9.93
C ALA A 92 14.35 -18.16 9.36
N GLU A 93 13.28 -18.52 8.68
CA GLU A 93 13.04 -19.79 8.02
C GLU A 93 12.35 -19.55 6.68
N ASN A 94 12.71 -20.36 5.66
CA ASN A 94 12.06 -20.28 4.35
C ASN A 94 10.91 -21.30 4.27
N ASN A 95 10.01 -21.27 5.23
CA ASN A 95 8.99 -22.28 5.45
C ASN A 95 7.57 -21.81 5.07
N ALA A 96 7.46 -20.84 4.17
CA ALA A 96 6.15 -20.41 3.72
C ALA A 96 6.06 -20.25 2.20
N VAL A 97 4.82 -20.34 1.72
CA VAL A 97 4.41 -19.95 0.37
C VAL A 97 3.42 -18.80 0.47
N ALA A 98 3.39 -17.95 -0.54
CA ALA A 98 2.48 -16.81 -0.53
C ALA A 98 1.98 -16.47 -1.94
N TYR A 99 0.88 -15.73 -2.00
CA TYR A 99 0.44 -15.10 -3.24
C TYR A 99 -0.01 -13.67 -3.00
N ALA A 100 0.04 -12.89 -4.06
CA ALA A 100 -0.57 -11.57 -4.11
C ALA A 100 -1.19 -11.35 -5.49
N TYR A 101 -2.41 -10.83 -5.51
CA TYR A 101 -3.04 -10.40 -6.74
C TYR A 101 -3.79 -9.09 -6.52
N GLY A 102 -3.96 -8.35 -7.59
CA GLY A 102 -4.61 -7.05 -7.47
C GLY A 102 -4.87 -6.37 -8.78
N LEU A 103 -5.47 -5.19 -8.64
CA LEU A 103 -5.76 -4.26 -9.71
C LEU A 103 -5.31 -2.87 -9.26
N ASP A 104 -4.49 -2.22 -10.07
CA ASP A 104 -4.08 -0.83 -9.88
C ASP A 104 -4.62 0.04 -11.01
N ILE A 105 -5.30 1.12 -10.66
CA ILE A 105 -5.80 2.13 -11.60
C ILE A 105 -5.17 3.48 -11.24
N ASN A 106 -4.67 4.17 -12.23
CA ASN A 106 -4.14 5.51 -12.09
C ASN A 106 -4.66 6.42 -13.22
N ILE A 107 -5.18 7.57 -12.85
CA ILE A 107 -5.60 8.62 -13.79
C ILE A 107 -4.81 9.86 -13.42
N HIS A 108 -4.05 10.39 -14.37
CA HIS A 108 -3.36 11.65 -14.18
C HIS A 108 -3.56 12.58 -15.38
N GLY A 109 -3.49 13.88 -15.14
CA GLY A 109 -3.64 14.89 -16.15
C GLY A 109 -3.88 16.27 -15.56
N GLU A 110 -4.09 17.24 -16.42
CA GLU A 110 -4.40 18.62 -16.05
C GLU A 110 -5.90 18.78 -15.74
N PHE A 111 -6.32 18.42 -14.53
CA PHE A 111 -7.68 18.69 -14.06
C PHE A 111 -7.91 20.21 -13.94
N VAL A 112 -6.90 20.93 -13.51
CA VAL A 112 -6.80 22.38 -13.57
C VAL A 112 -5.74 22.76 -14.60
N GLU A 113 -5.95 23.81 -15.37
CA GLU A 113 -5.06 24.23 -16.45
C GLU A 113 -3.65 24.55 -15.94
N GLY A 114 -2.65 23.90 -16.57
CA GLY A 114 -1.25 24.07 -16.21
C GLY A 114 -0.79 23.30 -14.98
N ILE A 115 -1.68 22.54 -14.32
CA ILE A 115 -1.35 21.79 -13.09
C ILE A 115 -1.76 20.33 -13.21
N GLU A 116 -0.78 19.45 -13.07
CA GLU A 116 -1.03 18.01 -13.05
C GLU A 116 -1.56 17.55 -11.69
N SER A 117 -2.61 16.77 -11.74
CA SER A 117 -3.21 16.08 -10.60
C SER A 117 -3.34 14.59 -10.89
N PHE A 118 -3.49 13.77 -9.85
CA PHE A 118 -3.67 12.35 -10.06
C PHE A 118 -4.65 11.72 -9.06
N PHE A 119 -5.25 10.61 -9.50
CA PHE A 119 -6.08 9.72 -8.70
C PHE A 119 -5.57 8.29 -8.87
N LYS A 120 -5.40 7.59 -7.75
CA LYS A 120 -4.98 6.19 -7.70
C LYS A 120 -6.00 5.37 -6.93
N ILE A 121 -6.31 4.19 -7.47
CA ILE A 121 -7.14 3.18 -6.81
C ILE A 121 -6.36 1.88 -6.89
N GLY A 122 -6.19 1.22 -5.77
CA GLY A 122 -5.58 -0.10 -5.67
C GLY A 122 -6.50 -1.09 -4.98
N LEU A 123 -6.58 -2.28 -5.57
CA LEU A 123 -7.18 -3.46 -4.95
C LEU A 123 -6.06 -4.48 -4.76
N LEU A 124 -5.89 -5.00 -3.55
CA LEU A 124 -4.86 -5.98 -3.22
C LEU A 124 -5.40 -7.05 -2.30
N ALA A 125 -5.16 -8.29 -2.63
CA ALA A 125 -5.26 -9.41 -1.71
C ALA A 125 -3.92 -10.15 -1.67
N THR A 126 -3.39 -10.36 -0.47
CA THR A 126 -2.14 -11.09 -0.28
C THR A 126 -2.23 -11.99 0.94
N LYS A 127 -1.94 -13.26 0.73
CA LYS A 127 -1.97 -14.29 1.79
C LYS A 127 -0.71 -15.11 1.76
N GLU A 128 -0.39 -15.72 2.89
CA GLU A 128 0.71 -16.68 3.01
C GLU A 128 0.26 -17.89 3.82
N ASP A 129 0.85 -19.02 3.50
CA ASP A 129 0.69 -20.30 4.18
C ASP A 129 2.05 -20.70 4.76
N ILE A 130 2.12 -20.76 6.09
CA ILE A 130 3.30 -21.22 6.81
C ILE A 130 3.20 -22.75 6.84
N LEU A 131 4.14 -23.41 6.19
CA LEU A 131 4.12 -24.86 6.04
C LEU A 131 4.26 -25.53 7.42
N ASP A 132 3.48 -26.57 7.61
CA ASP A 132 3.47 -27.39 8.85
C ASP A 132 3.05 -26.64 10.12
N ASP A 133 2.45 -25.45 10.02
CA ASP A 133 1.88 -24.79 11.17
C ASP A 133 0.56 -25.46 11.60
N GLN A 134 0.38 -25.56 12.90
CA GLN A 134 -0.84 -26.09 13.49
C GLN A 134 -1.08 -25.53 14.88
N TYR A 135 -2.34 -25.50 15.29
CA TYR A 135 -2.71 -25.20 16.67
C TYR A 135 -3.88 -26.07 17.11
N THR A 136 -4.07 -26.20 18.45
CA THR A 136 -5.16 -26.98 19.01
C THR A 136 -6.27 -26.04 19.49
N GLU A 137 -7.49 -26.28 19.04
CA GLU A 137 -8.69 -25.70 19.61
C GLU A 137 -9.29 -26.66 20.64
N TYR A 138 -9.83 -26.10 21.71
CA TYR A 138 -10.44 -26.81 22.79
C TYR A 138 -11.93 -26.49 22.85
N TYR A 139 -12.73 -27.51 23.17
CA TYR A 139 -14.19 -27.39 23.23
C TYR A 139 -14.72 -27.87 24.58
N ASN A 140 -15.81 -27.25 25.06
CA ASN A 140 -16.53 -27.64 26.27
C ASN A 140 -17.60 -28.71 25.95
N GLU A 141 -18.31 -29.16 26.98
CA GLU A 141 -19.36 -30.19 26.86
C GLU A 141 -20.49 -29.76 25.91
N SER A 142 -20.76 -28.45 25.80
CA SER A 142 -21.75 -27.89 24.88
C SER A 142 -21.25 -27.80 23.43
N GLY A 143 -19.99 -28.17 23.15
CA GLY A 143 -19.36 -28.04 21.83
C GLY A 143 -18.94 -26.63 21.47
N GLU A 144 -18.89 -25.70 22.42
CA GLU A 144 -18.42 -24.34 22.22
C GLU A 144 -16.90 -24.28 22.31
N ARG A 145 -16.28 -23.50 21.43
CA ARG A 145 -14.82 -23.26 21.48
C ARG A 145 -14.45 -22.50 22.75
N ILE A 146 -13.54 -23.06 23.53
CA ILE A 146 -13.03 -22.43 24.72
C ILE A 146 -11.99 -21.37 24.35
N ILE A 147 -12.24 -20.14 24.78
CA ILE A 147 -11.26 -19.05 24.80
C ILE A 147 -10.87 -18.83 26.25
N PHE A 148 -9.69 -19.32 26.65
CA PHE A 148 -9.24 -19.25 28.03
C PHE A 148 -9.25 -17.80 28.55
N GLY A 149 -9.87 -17.61 29.72
CA GLY A 149 -10.06 -16.29 30.34
C GLY A 149 -11.29 -15.50 29.85
N PHE A 150 -12.05 -16.01 28.86
CA PHE A 150 -13.25 -15.36 28.32
C PHE A 150 -14.49 -16.25 28.32
N SER A 151 -14.36 -17.55 28.00
CA SER A 151 -15.48 -18.48 28.01
C SER A 151 -15.95 -18.73 29.45
N GLU A 152 -17.28 -18.80 29.62
CA GLU A 152 -17.87 -19.10 30.94
C GLU A 152 -17.53 -20.52 31.41
N ASP A 153 -17.71 -21.51 30.54
CA ASP A 153 -17.26 -22.88 30.73
C ASP A 153 -15.93 -23.13 30.05
N GLN A 154 -14.90 -23.39 30.86
CA GLN A 154 -13.54 -23.65 30.41
C GLN A 154 -13.09 -25.10 30.63
N VAL A 155 -14.05 -25.98 30.92
CA VAL A 155 -13.77 -27.40 31.09
C VAL A 155 -13.60 -28.03 29.71
N VAL A 156 -12.39 -28.47 29.39
CA VAL A 156 -12.07 -29.10 28.14
C VAL A 156 -12.64 -30.52 28.10
N THR A 157 -13.54 -30.79 27.17
CA THR A 157 -14.10 -32.13 26.93
C THR A 157 -13.67 -32.70 25.58
N ASP A 158 -13.33 -31.82 24.62
CA ASP A 158 -12.87 -32.21 23.29
C ASP A 158 -11.80 -31.26 22.78
N SER A 159 -11.02 -31.70 21.78
CA SER A 159 -10.00 -30.87 21.13
C SER A 159 -9.83 -31.24 19.66
N ALA A 160 -9.57 -30.24 18.83
CA ALA A 160 -9.28 -30.40 17.39
C ALA A 160 -7.96 -29.75 17.02
N VAL A 161 -7.16 -30.41 16.20
CA VAL A 161 -5.98 -29.82 15.58
C VAL A 161 -6.39 -29.07 14.33
N ILE A 162 -6.06 -27.80 14.26
CA ILE A 162 -6.41 -26.91 13.16
C ILE A 162 -5.14 -26.56 12.37
N TYR A 163 -5.20 -26.67 11.07
CA TYR A 163 -4.20 -26.21 10.12
C TYR A 163 -4.68 -24.91 9.48
N PRO A 164 -4.05 -23.76 9.75
CA PRO A 164 -4.55 -22.46 9.31
C PRO A 164 -4.61 -22.27 7.80
N GLY A 165 -3.65 -22.85 7.07
CA GLY A 165 -3.49 -22.64 5.64
C GLY A 165 -3.21 -21.18 5.29
N PHE A 166 -3.77 -20.69 4.19
CA PHE A 166 -3.52 -19.33 3.74
C PHE A 166 -4.16 -18.25 4.64
N ILE A 167 -3.32 -17.54 5.38
CA ILE A 167 -3.69 -16.41 6.24
C ILE A 167 -3.32 -15.06 5.60
N PRO A 168 -4.02 -13.96 5.94
CA PRO A 168 -3.66 -12.64 5.43
C PRO A 168 -2.26 -12.22 5.85
N ARG A 169 -1.47 -11.70 4.93
CA ARG A 169 -0.18 -11.07 5.24
C ARG A 169 -0.40 -9.72 5.93
N PRO A 170 0.55 -9.22 6.72
CA PRO A 170 0.41 -7.92 7.39
C PRO A 170 0.12 -6.74 6.47
N THR A 171 0.43 -6.87 5.18
CA THR A 171 0.18 -5.85 4.14
C THR A 171 -1.11 -6.09 3.35
N ASP A 172 -1.96 -7.05 3.74
CA ASP A 172 -3.23 -7.37 3.07
C ASP A 172 -4.24 -6.25 3.27
N GLN A 173 -4.26 -5.30 2.34
CA GLN A 173 -5.16 -4.16 2.33
C GLN A 173 -6.03 -4.17 1.08
N LEU A 174 -7.30 -4.58 1.24
CA LEU A 174 -8.18 -4.85 0.11
C LEU A 174 -8.36 -3.66 -0.83
N PHE A 175 -8.51 -2.46 -0.28
CA PHE A 175 -8.72 -1.25 -1.07
C PHE A 175 -7.88 -0.12 -0.53
N ASN A 176 -7.21 0.59 -1.44
CA ASN A 176 -6.54 1.85 -1.18
C ASN A 176 -6.91 2.88 -2.25
N PHE A 177 -6.97 4.12 -1.83
CA PHE A 177 -7.21 5.27 -2.68
C PHE A 177 -6.23 6.38 -2.33
N GLY A 178 -5.68 7.02 -3.34
CA GLY A 178 -4.85 8.20 -3.21
C GLY A 178 -5.22 9.24 -4.25
N ALA A 179 -5.27 10.50 -3.86
CA ALA A 179 -5.46 11.60 -4.77
C ALA A 179 -4.58 12.78 -4.38
N LEU A 180 -4.03 13.44 -5.38
CA LEU A 180 -3.42 14.75 -5.24
C LEU A 180 -4.09 15.68 -6.24
N VAL A 181 -4.73 16.72 -5.73
CA VAL A 181 -5.34 17.78 -6.53
C VAL A 181 -4.62 19.08 -6.21
N GLN A 182 -4.23 19.79 -7.24
CA GLN A 182 -3.57 21.09 -7.12
C GLN A 182 -4.34 22.11 -7.93
N ASP A 183 -4.36 23.34 -7.45
CA ASP A 183 -5.00 24.48 -8.13
C ASP A 183 -4.23 25.77 -7.86
N GLN A 184 -4.25 26.68 -8.83
CA GLN A 184 -3.81 28.05 -8.64
C GLN A 184 -4.98 28.91 -8.18
N MET A 185 -4.75 29.78 -7.19
CA MET A 185 -5.80 30.65 -6.70
C MET A 185 -6.22 31.64 -7.80
N PRO A 186 -7.51 31.72 -8.16
CA PRO A 186 -7.99 32.65 -9.16
C PRO A 186 -7.57 34.10 -8.86
N GLY A 187 -6.90 34.75 -9.81
CA GLY A 187 -6.38 36.11 -9.65
C GLY A 187 -5.05 36.22 -8.93
N LEU A 188 -4.50 35.12 -8.42
CA LEU A 188 -3.18 35.03 -7.77
C LEU A 188 -2.38 33.86 -8.33
N GLU A 189 -1.99 33.92 -9.61
CA GLU A 189 -1.29 32.85 -10.32
C GLU A 189 0.04 32.38 -9.63
N SER A 190 0.57 33.18 -8.72
CA SER A 190 1.76 32.82 -7.92
C SER A 190 1.42 31.99 -6.68
N PHE A 191 0.14 31.81 -6.36
CA PHE A 191 -0.32 31.08 -5.20
C PHE A 191 -0.97 29.76 -5.62
N THR A 192 -0.38 28.65 -5.18
CA THR A 192 -0.87 27.31 -5.46
C THR A 192 -1.37 26.66 -4.18
N VAL A 193 -2.55 26.06 -4.25
CA VAL A 193 -3.12 25.22 -3.19
C VAL A 193 -3.07 23.77 -3.65
N GLN A 194 -2.69 22.86 -2.77
CA GLN A 194 -2.69 21.44 -3.03
C GLN A 194 -3.44 20.68 -1.93
N MET A 195 -4.18 19.68 -2.31
CA MET A 195 -4.90 18.80 -1.39
C MET A 195 -4.53 17.35 -1.70
N GLY A 196 -3.94 16.69 -0.72
CA GLY A 196 -3.66 15.25 -0.73
C GLY A 196 -4.75 14.50 0.03
N MET A 197 -5.22 13.39 -0.52
CA MET A 197 -6.15 12.48 0.15
C MET A 197 -5.60 11.06 0.09
N GLN A 198 -5.67 10.36 1.22
CA GLN A 198 -5.30 8.95 1.32
C GLN A 198 -6.37 8.19 2.11
N PHE A 199 -6.81 7.09 1.56
CA PHE A 199 -7.71 6.17 2.23
C PHE A 199 -7.19 4.74 2.07
N GLY A 200 -7.29 3.96 3.14
CA GLY A 200 -6.96 2.54 3.11
C GLY A 200 -7.90 1.75 3.99
N THR A 201 -8.35 0.59 3.49
CA THR A 201 -9.12 -0.34 4.30
C THR A 201 -8.24 -0.98 5.37
N ARG A 202 -8.89 -1.68 6.27
CA ARG A 202 -8.32 -2.32 7.45
C ARG A 202 -7.15 -3.24 7.14
N LEU A 203 -5.98 -2.97 7.72
CA LEU A 203 -4.85 -3.90 7.72
C LEU A 203 -5.06 -5.01 8.76
N PRO A 204 -4.63 -6.25 8.47
CA PRO A 204 -4.65 -7.33 9.45
C PRO A 204 -3.58 -7.11 10.52
N TYR A 205 -3.87 -7.53 11.74
CA TYR A 205 -2.88 -7.66 12.80
C TYR A 205 -3.20 -8.89 13.64
N GLY A 206 -2.17 -9.54 14.17
CA GLY A 206 -2.33 -10.60 15.16
C GLY A 206 -2.40 -10.03 16.56
N PRO A 207 -2.97 -10.79 17.53
CA PRO A 207 -2.79 -10.48 18.94
C PRO A 207 -1.29 -10.50 19.29
N PRO A 208 -0.88 -9.90 20.43
CA PRO A 208 0.53 -9.89 20.83
C PRO A 208 1.13 -11.29 21.12
N ASP A 209 0.37 -12.32 20.97
CA ASP A 209 0.75 -13.73 20.99
C ASP A 209 1.42 -14.11 19.64
N PRO A 210 2.50 -14.92 19.62
CA PRO A 210 3.17 -15.38 18.41
C PRO A 210 2.29 -16.21 17.44
N THR A 211 1.05 -16.49 17.81
CA THR A 211 0.08 -17.24 17.00
C THR A 211 -0.75 -16.33 16.09
N ARG A 212 -0.10 -15.49 15.29
CA ARG A 212 -0.71 -14.59 14.30
C ARG A 212 -1.78 -15.25 13.41
N TYR A 213 -1.58 -16.51 13.08
CA TYR A 213 -2.47 -17.31 12.26
C TYR A 213 -3.77 -17.72 12.95
N LYS A 214 -3.83 -17.63 14.27
CA LYS A 214 -4.95 -18.17 15.05
C LYS A 214 -6.21 -17.30 14.93
N ASP A 215 -6.08 -16.01 15.17
CA ASP A 215 -7.21 -15.08 15.14
C ASP A 215 -6.76 -13.74 14.55
N THR A 216 -6.76 -13.65 13.22
CA THR A 216 -6.37 -12.42 12.56
C THR A 216 -7.45 -11.34 12.73
N LEU A 217 -7.11 -10.31 13.47
CA LEU A 217 -7.91 -9.11 13.65
C LEU A 217 -7.63 -8.10 12.57
N ARG A 218 -8.47 -7.07 12.45
CA ARG A 218 -8.25 -5.99 11.49
C ARG A 218 -8.33 -4.64 12.18
N MET A 219 -7.35 -3.77 11.90
CA MET A 219 -7.30 -2.39 12.38
C MET A 219 -8.48 -1.58 11.84
N LYS A 220 -8.66 -0.36 12.35
CA LYS A 220 -9.59 0.61 11.73
C LYS A 220 -9.07 1.00 10.35
N SER A 221 -9.99 1.38 9.44
CA SER A 221 -9.63 1.99 8.17
C SER A 221 -8.91 3.31 8.41
N TYR A 222 -7.94 3.59 7.55
CA TYR A 222 -7.15 4.83 7.61
C TYR A 222 -7.69 5.83 6.60
N PHE A 223 -7.87 7.07 7.03
CA PHE A 223 -8.20 8.19 6.16
C PHE A 223 -7.39 9.42 6.58
N ARG A 224 -6.78 10.08 5.62
CA ARG A 224 -5.96 11.26 5.83
C ARG A 224 -6.19 12.27 4.74
N VAL A 225 -6.28 13.53 5.13
CA VAL A 225 -6.30 14.68 4.23
C VAL A 225 -5.14 15.61 4.62
N ASP A 226 -4.35 15.98 3.63
CA ASP A 226 -3.26 16.94 3.75
C ASP A 226 -3.57 18.17 2.92
N LEU A 227 -3.23 19.34 3.41
CA LEU A 227 -3.41 20.62 2.72
C LEU A 227 -2.06 21.33 2.64
N GLY A 228 -1.68 21.71 1.42
CA GLY A 228 -0.47 22.48 1.16
C GLY A 228 -0.81 23.80 0.48
N MET A 229 -0.06 24.81 0.78
CA MET A 229 -0.11 26.12 0.13
C MET A 229 1.30 26.57 -0.19
N SER A 230 1.52 27.06 -1.41
CA SER A 230 2.82 27.57 -1.81
C SER A 230 2.67 28.90 -2.55
N TYR A 231 3.61 29.80 -2.30
CA TYR A 231 3.69 31.09 -2.96
C TYR A 231 5.04 31.24 -3.68
N ASP A 232 4.97 31.48 -4.98
CA ASP A 232 6.13 31.75 -5.83
C ASP A 232 6.35 33.26 -5.93
N PHE A 233 7.40 33.75 -5.27
CA PHE A 233 7.83 35.16 -5.31
C PHE A 233 8.38 35.59 -6.68
N MET A 234 8.67 34.62 -7.57
CA MET A 234 9.19 34.83 -8.92
C MET A 234 8.11 34.75 -9.99
N GLY A 235 6.86 34.46 -9.61
CA GLY A 235 5.72 34.31 -10.51
C GLY A 235 5.41 35.56 -11.35
N LYS A 236 4.54 35.42 -12.34
CA LYS A 236 4.20 36.48 -13.31
C LYS A 236 3.70 37.80 -12.67
N ALA A 237 3.06 37.72 -11.52
CA ALA A 237 2.56 38.90 -10.76
C ALA A 237 3.66 39.73 -10.12
N ALA A 238 4.86 39.20 -9.94
CA ALA A 238 5.98 39.86 -9.28
C ALA A 238 6.75 40.80 -10.23
N LYS A 239 6.10 41.81 -10.80
CA LYS A 239 6.77 42.87 -11.58
C LYS A 239 7.71 43.66 -10.68
N ASN A 240 9.01 43.73 -11.01
CA ASN A 240 10.04 44.53 -10.32
C ASN A 240 10.25 44.24 -8.82
N SER A 241 10.09 43.01 -8.38
CA SER A 241 10.32 42.63 -7.00
C SER A 241 11.82 42.55 -6.68
N PHE A 242 12.22 42.89 -5.44
CA PHE A 242 13.52 42.62 -4.85
C PHE A 242 13.95 41.15 -5.08
N TRP A 243 13.04 40.22 -5.01
CA TRP A 243 13.25 38.79 -5.22
C TRP A 243 13.80 38.48 -6.62
N LYS A 244 13.17 39.01 -7.70
CA LYS A 244 13.61 38.80 -9.09
C LYS A 244 15.01 39.33 -9.38
N LYS A 245 15.42 40.38 -8.66
CA LYS A 245 16.73 40.99 -8.83
C LYS A 245 17.84 40.16 -8.16
N ASN A 246 17.54 39.49 -7.07
CA ASN A 246 18.54 38.87 -6.21
C ASN A 246 18.50 37.33 -6.23
N PHE A 247 17.43 36.71 -6.70
CA PHE A 247 17.22 35.28 -6.67
C PHE A 247 16.76 34.76 -8.03
N SER A 248 17.23 33.57 -8.39
CA SER A 248 16.75 32.84 -9.57
C SER A 248 15.43 32.07 -9.30
N GLN A 249 15.21 31.68 -8.04
CA GLN A 249 14.00 31.01 -7.58
C GLN A 249 13.74 31.38 -6.12
N ALA A 250 12.48 31.64 -5.75
CA ALA A 250 12.07 31.88 -4.37
C ALA A 250 10.64 31.36 -4.18
N LEU A 251 10.49 30.32 -3.36
CA LEU A 251 9.23 29.65 -3.05
C LEU A 251 9.06 29.58 -1.54
N LEU A 252 7.88 29.88 -1.04
CA LEU A 252 7.47 29.62 0.34
C LEU A 252 6.34 28.57 0.30
N SER A 253 6.51 27.49 1.05
CA SER A 253 5.47 26.45 1.18
C SER A 253 5.11 26.25 2.65
N ILE A 254 3.82 26.06 2.89
CA ILE A 254 3.25 25.69 4.19
C ILE A 254 2.41 24.43 3.96
N GLU A 255 2.65 23.39 4.75
CA GLU A 255 1.93 22.13 4.65
C GLU A 255 1.34 21.75 6.01
N ILE A 256 0.08 21.33 5.99
CA ILE A 256 -0.67 20.82 7.14
C ILE A 256 -0.96 19.35 6.85
N PHE A 257 -0.37 18.46 7.64
CA PHE A 257 -0.58 17.04 7.52
C PHE A 257 -1.68 16.57 8.45
N ASN A 258 -2.48 15.61 7.98
CA ASN A 258 -3.58 15.03 8.75
C ASN A 258 -4.55 16.07 9.29
N LEU A 259 -5.09 16.92 8.39
CA LEU A 259 -5.99 18.02 8.69
C LEU A 259 -7.21 17.61 9.53
N LEU A 260 -7.69 16.37 9.38
CA LEU A 260 -8.87 15.86 10.06
C LEU A 260 -8.55 15.26 11.45
N GLY A 261 -7.27 14.99 11.76
CA GLY A 261 -6.85 14.42 13.04
C GLY A 261 -7.38 12.99 13.31
N ILE A 262 -7.67 12.24 12.25
CA ILE A 262 -8.31 10.91 12.33
C ILE A 262 -7.24 9.81 12.25
#